data_2dc8b918d64012eb2f0de242f6a07c5f
#
_entry.id   2dc8b918d64012eb2f0de242f6a07c5f
#
_cell.length_a   1.000
_cell.length_b   1.000
_cell.length_c   1.000
_cell.angle_alpha   90.00
_cell.angle_beta   90.00
_cell.angle_gamma   90.00
#
_symmetry.space_group_name_H-M   'P 1'
#
loop_
_entity.id
_entity.type
_entity.pdbx_description
1 polymer ?
#
loop_
_entity_poly.entity_id
_entity_poly.type
_entity_poly.pdbx_seq_one_letter_code
_entity_poly.pdbx_strand_id
1 'polypeptide(L)'
;MDSAEVLSPSDLALAQPAKIVYLDQNKWIDLARAVAAPEDHPEDRILLEFLCAKVEAGQIRLPLTASNLYETHKLNDPEQRFNLAHTQATLSRAEVFRGHRRRLETEAALVLSKLYKMEWAEQDPDWVFSTLFLEAHMEADDPRLETPIPEHVLALMRAYPQQAMLDHLAGGPDDIRRAAISKFEAGCDALRVDIEARRIRHEGESESMRRKIYSVLLVLDQQDILIAAADRVGLPWERLKDNNGSAIRALVRETPTLLIEREIALKLEAQARPIHVNDMRDLRNFSTVLPYADIVVAENQFTNLARQAGLGDRFGVGLETDLRSLISIL
;
A
#
# COMPACT_ATOMS: atom_id res chain seq x y z
N MET A 1 0.70 5.55 46.42
CA MET A 1 1.43 6.55 45.63
C MET A 1 2.43 5.75 44.83
N ASP A 2 2.01 5.27 43.63
CA ASP A 2 2.88 4.57 42.71
C ASP A 2 3.76 5.59 42.00
N SER A 3 5.07 5.44 42.21
CA SER A 3 6.08 6.20 41.46
C SER A 3 6.09 5.71 40.05
N ALA A 4 5.53 6.49 39.11
CA ALA A 4 5.76 6.29 37.72
C ALA A 4 7.29 6.31 37.48
N GLU A 5 7.89 5.19 37.09
CA GLU A 5 9.27 5.12 36.63
C GLU A 5 9.40 6.02 35.39
N VAL A 6 10.05 7.15 35.58
CA VAL A 6 10.42 8.02 34.45
C VAL A 6 11.56 7.32 33.72
N LEU A 7 11.30 6.82 32.53
CA LEU A 7 12.30 6.20 31.67
C LEU A 7 13.49 7.17 31.48
N SER A 8 14.69 6.65 31.60
CA SER A 8 15.90 7.45 31.41
C SER A 8 16.08 7.81 29.93
N PRO A 9 16.76 8.93 29.58
CA PRO A 9 17.07 9.28 28.21
C PRO A 9 17.84 8.19 27.44
N SER A 10 18.57 7.32 28.15
CA SER A 10 19.26 6.16 27.58
C SER A 10 18.30 5.01 27.22
N ASP A 11 17.16 4.88 27.93
CA ASP A 11 16.15 3.86 27.63
C ASP A 11 15.32 4.23 26.39
N LEU A 12 15.16 5.54 26.14
CA LEU A 12 14.52 6.07 24.92
C LEU A 12 15.40 5.98 23.67
N ALA A 13 16.74 5.93 23.85
CA ALA A 13 17.70 5.90 22.73
C ALA A 13 17.90 4.48 22.13
N LEU A 14 17.32 3.44 22.71
CA LEU A 14 17.49 2.04 22.30
C LEU A 14 16.22 1.38 21.73
N ALA A 15 15.10 2.07 21.67
CA ALA A 15 13.91 1.54 21.04
C ALA A 15 14.14 1.45 19.51
N GLN A 16 14.32 0.25 19.00
CA GLN A 16 14.34 0.02 17.55
C GLN A 16 12.98 0.46 16.97
N PRO A 17 12.97 1.12 15.79
CA PRO A 17 11.71 1.47 15.15
C PRO A 17 10.87 0.21 14.93
N ALA A 18 9.55 0.34 15.11
CA ALA A 18 8.63 -0.77 14.89
C ALA A 18 8.75 -1.30 13.46
N LYS A 19 8.86 -2.62 13.31
CA LYS A 19 8.86 -3.24 11.97
C LYS A 19 7.49 -3.12 11.32
N ILE A 20 7.46 -2.74 10.06
CA ILE A 20 6.24 -2.66 9.25
C ILE A 20 6.04 -4.01 8.57
N VAL A 21 4.95 -4.69 8.91
CA VAL A 21 4.59 -6.01 8.36
C VAL A 21 3.28 -5.87 7.58
N TYR A 22 3.33 -6.12 6.29
CA TYR A 22 2.13 -6.18 5.46
C TYR A 22 1.60 -7.61 5.38
N LEU A 23 0.29 -7.75 5.58
CA LEU A 23 -0.45 -9.01 5.42
C LEU A 23 -1.43 -8.89 4.25
N ASP A 24 -1.35 -9.84 3.31
CA ASP A 24 -2.34 -9.96 2.25
C ASP A 24 -3.71 -10.39 2.82
N GLN A 25 -4.79 -10.14 2.07
CA GLN A 25 -6.16 -10.34 2.54
C GLN A 25 -6.42 -11.74 3.08
N ASN A 26 -5.90 -12.78 2.44
CA ASN A 26 -6.07 -14.16 2.91
C ASN A 26 -5.47 -14.39 4.31
N LYS A 27 -4.37 -13.67 4.63
CA LYS A 27 -3.74 -13.74 5.95
C LYS A 27 -4.59 -13.06 7.04
N TRP A 28 -5.25 -11.97 6.69
CA TRP A 28 -6.23 -11.33 7.56
C TRP A 28 -7.45 -12.21 7.81
N ILE A 29 -7.93 -12.94 6.78
CA ILE A 29 -9.04 -13.89 6.90
C ILE A 29 -8.67 -15.03 7.84
N ASP A 30 -7.45 -15.58 7.76
CA ASP A 30 -7.00 -16.64 8.66
C ASP A 30 -6.97 -16.16 10.12
N LEU A 31 -6.45 -14.95 10.39
CA LEU A 31 -6.50 -14.33 11.72
C LEU A 31 -7.92 -14.08 12.21
N ALA A 32 -8.81 -13.60 11.34
CA ALA A 32 -10.21 -13.35 11.69
C ALA A 32 -10.97 -14.64 12.03
N ARG A 33 -10.66 -15.75 11.37
CA ARG A 33 -11.19 -17.10 11.71
C ARG A 33 -10.72 -17.54 13.09
N ALA A 34 -9.46 -17.30 13.42
CA ALA A 34 -8.92 -17.61 14.74
C ALA A 34 -9.57 -16.78 15.86
N VAL A 35 -10.02 -15.55 15.56
CA VAL A 35 -10.83 -14.73 16.48
C VAL A 35 -12.23 -15.31 16.65
N ALA A 36 -12.90 -15.68 15.55
CA ALA A 36 -14.30 -16.13 15.55
C ALA A 36 -14.46 -17.53 16.11
N ALA A 37 -13.53 -18.46 15.83
CA ALA A 37 -13.60 -19.86 16.23
C ALA A 37 -12.19 -20.35 16.69
N PRO A 38 -11.70 -19.90 17.86
CA PRO A 38 -10.35 -20.16 18.30
C PRO A 38 -10.04 -21.65 18.53
N GLU A 39 -11.04 -22.44 18.88
CA GLU A 39 -10.88 -23.89 19.11
C GLU A 39 -10.73 -24.68 17.80
N ASP A 40 -11.27 -24.15 16.68
CA ASP A 40 -11.14 -24.77 15.36
C ASP A 40 -9.83 -24.38 14.65
N HIS A 41 -9.17 -23.29 15.10
CA HIS A 41 -7.96 -22.73 14.52
C HIS A 41 -6.83 -22.53 15.57
N PRO A 42 -6.40 -23.57 16.28
CA PRO A 42 -5.50 -23.43 17.43
C PRO A 42 -4.11 -22.87 17.06
N GLU A 43 -3.59 -23.21 15.89
CA GLU A 43 -2.28 -22.71 15.44
C GLU A 43 -2.35 -21.21 15.04
N ASP A 44 -3.41 -20.81 14.36
CA ASP A 44 -3.60 -19.40 13.97
C ASP A 44 -3.93 -18.54 15.19
N ARG A 45 -4.55 -19.12 16.23
CA ARG A 45 -4.76 -18.47 17.53
C ARG A 45 -3.43 -18.15 18.22
N ILE A 46 -2.50 -19.09 18.28
CA ILE A 46 -1.17 -18.87 18.87
C ILE A 46 -0.45 -17.72 18.14
N LEU A 47 -0.53 -17.71 16.83
CA LEU A 47 0.03 -16.64 16.01
C LEU A 47 -0.67 -15.30 16.26
N LEU A 48 -2.00 -15.29 16.35
CA LEU A 48 -2.79 -14.09 16.66
C LEU A 48 -2.37 -13.49 18.01
N GLU A 49 -2.28 -14.32 19.07
CA GLU A 49 -1.84 -13.90 20.40
C GLU A 49 -0.41 -13.32 20.36
N PHE A 50 0.49 -13.95 19.59
CA PHE A 50 1.84 -13.45 19.37
C PHE A 50 1.85 -12.08 18.66
N LEU A 51 1.09 -11.91 17.57
CA LEU A 51 1.01 -10.64 16.85
C LEU A 51 0.37 -9.53 17.71
N CYS A 52 -0.69 -9.85 18.48
CA CYS A 52 -1.28 -8.91 19.44
C CYS A 52 -0.22 -8.39 20.42
N ALA A 53 0.53 -9.28 21.05
CA ALA A 53 1.58 -8.91 22.00
C ALA A 53 2.65 -8.01 21.35
N LYS A 54 3.05 -8.31 20.10
CA LYS A 54 4.03 -7.51 19.37
C LYS A 54 3.50 -6.11 19.01
N VAL A 55 2.23 -6.00 18.59
CA VAL A 55 1.56 -4.73 18.30
C VAL A 55 1.40 -3.91 19.58
N GLU A 56 0.97 -4.52 20.69
CA GLU A 56 0.84 -3.86 21.98
C GLU A 56 2.16 -3.32 22.50
N ALA A 57 3.23 -4.09 22.33
CA ALA A 57 4.59 -3.69 22.70
C ALA A 57 5.19 -2.63 21.75
N GLY A 58 4.47 -2.22 20.66
CA GLY A 58 4.98 -1.28 19.67
C GLY A 58 6.16 -1.80 18.84
N GLN A 59 6.35 -3.12 18.78
CA GLN A 59 7.46 -3.74 18.05
C GLN A 59 7.14 -3.93 16.57
N ILE A 60 5.87 -4.04 16.22
CA ILE A 60 5.39 -4.15 14.84
C ILE A 60 4.20 -3.22 14.59
N ARG A 61 4.03 -2.86 13.31
CA ARG A 61 2.86 -2.18 12.75
C ARG A 61 2.31 -3.06 11.63
N LEU A 62 0.99 -3.13 11.51
CA LEU A 62 0.27 -3.96 10.53
C LEU A 62 -0.67 -3.11 9.68
N PRO A 63 -0.16 -2.12 8.91
CA PRO A 63 -1.01 -1.21 8.15
C PRO A 63 -1.75 -1.92 7.02
N LEU A 64 -2.99 -1.44 6.74
CA LEU A 64 -3.82 -1.94 5.66
C LEU A 64 -3.59 -1.16 4.37
N THR A 65 -3.92 -1.77 3.24
CA THR A 65 -3.99 -1.11 1.94
C THR A 65 -5.43 -0.85 1.51
N ALA A 66 -5.62 -0.02 0.50
CA ALA A 66 -6.93 0.16 -0.14
C ALA A 66 -7.57 -1.17 -0.59
N SER A 67 -6.74 -2.13 -1.04
CA SER A 67 -7.24 -3.46 -1.42
C SER A 67 -7.76 -4.27 -0.25
N ASN A 68 -7.10 -4.20 0.92
CA ASN A 68 -7.62 -4.87 2.12
C ASN A 68 -9.02 -4.34 2.50
N LEU A 69 -9.18 -3.00 2.49
CA LEU A 69 -10.48 -2.38 2.78
C LEU A 69 -11.54 -2.80 1.75
N TYR A 70 -11.19 -2.76 0.46
CA TYR A 70 -12.05 -3.19 -0.63
C TYR A 70 -12.47 -4.66 -0.51
N GLU A 71 -11.54 -5.58 -0.25
CA GLU A 71 -11.84 -7.00 -0.17
C GLU A 71 -12.68 -7.35 1.05
N THR A 72 -12.54 -6.62 2.15
CA THR A 72 -13.39 -6.73 3.32
C THR A 72 -14.84 -6.31 2.98
N HIS A 73 -15.00 -5.20 2.26
CA HIS A 73 -16.33 -4.80 1.74
C HIS A 73 -16.96 -5.84 0.80
N LYS A 74 -16.16 -6.63 0.10
CA LYS A 74 -16.64 -7.65 -0.85
C LYS A 74 -17.32 -8.83 -0.17
N LEU A 75 -17.07 -9.08 1.11
CA LEU A 75 -17.73 -10.14 1.86
C LEU A 75 -19.23 -9.84 2.02
N ASN A 76 -20.06 -10.75 1.49
CA ASN A 76 -21.52 -10.60 1.55
C ASN A 76 -22.09 -11.00 2.91
N ASP A 77 -21.47 -11.98 3.58
CA ASP A 77 -21.87 -12.40 4.91
C ASP A 77 -21.53 -11.31 5.95
N PRO A 78 -22.53 -10.73 6.65
CA PRO A 78 -22.31 -9.64 7.59
C PRO A 78 -21.47 -10.04 8.80
N GLU A 79 -21.60 -11.28 9.27
CA GLU A 79 -20.86 -11.77 10.43
C GLU A 79 -19.37 -11.97 10.09
N GLN A 80 -19.09 -12.63 8.97
CA GLN A 80 -17.71 -12.79 8.48
C GLN A 80 -17.06 -11.43 8.20
N ARG A 81 -17.83 -10.51 7.59
CA ARG A 81 -17.34 -9.14 7.32
C ARG A 81 -17.03 -8.39 8.61
N PHE A 82 -17.92 -8.49 9.63
CA PHE A 82 -17.69 -7.87 10.93
C PHE A 82 -16.44 -8.44 11.61
N ASN A 83 -16.30 -9.77 11.66
CA ASN A 83 -15.15 -10.43 12.30
C ASN A 83 -13.83 -10.01 11.63
N LEU A 84 -13.81 -9.96 10.29
CA LEU A 84 -12.64 -9.50 9.55
C LEU A 84 -12.35 -8.02 9.77
N ALA A 85 -13.37 -7.16 9.67
CA ALA A 85 -13.25 -5.72 9.91
C ALA A 85 -12.75 -5.40 11.33
N HIS A 86 -13.29 -6.11 12.33
CA HIS A 86 -12.87 -5.97 13.72
C HIS A 86 -11.40 -6.38 13.92
N THR A 87 -10.99 -7.51 13.36
CA THR A 87 -9.60 -7.99 13.43
C THR A 87 -8.65 -6.99 12.77
N GLN A 88 -9.01 -6.51 11.59
CA GLN A 88 -8.23 -5.50 10.85
C GLN A 88 -8.13 -4.18 11.61
N ALA A 89 -9.25 -3.61 12.05
CA ALA A 89 -9.27 -2.33 12.77
C ALA A 89 -8.46 -2.38 14.08
N THR A 90 -8.53 -3.51 14.79
CA THR A 90 -7.84 -3.70 16.07
C THR A 90 -6.33 -3.86 15.87
N LEU A 91 -5.89 -4.81 15.05
CA LEU A 91 -4.48 -5.11 14.88
C LEU A 91 -3.73 -4.04 14.09
N SER A 92 -4.35 -3.44 13.07
CA SER A 92 -3.74 -2.32 12.35
C SER A 92 -3.75 -1.02 13.13
N ARG A 93 -4.53 -0.94 14.23
CA ARG A 93 -4.84 0.32 14.94
C ARG A 93 -5.43 1.38 14.01
N ALA A 94 -6.18 0.93 13.01
CA ALA A 94 -6.73 1.70 11.90
C ALA A 94 -5.67 2.37 11.00
N GLU A 95 -4.42 1.94 11.07
CA GLU A 95 -3.38 2.46 10.21
C GLU A 95 -3.50 1.90 8.79
N VAL A 96 -3.36 2.79 7.82
CA VAL A 96 -3.39 2.46 6.40
C VAL A 96 -2.20 3.07 5.67
N PHE A 97 -1.76 2.42 4.60
CA PHE A 97 -0.91 3.07 3.60
C PHE A 97 -1.74 4.13 2.85
N ARG A 98 -1.20 5.32 2.67
CA ARG A 98 -1.84 6.38 1.88
C ARG A 98 -2.04 5.96 0.42
N GLY A 99 -3.04 6.58 -0.21
CA GLY A 99 -3.44 6.30 -1.58
C GLY A 99 -2.34 6.52 -2.62
N HIS A 100 -2.48 5.89 -3.77
CA HIS A 100 -1.51 5.89 -4.87
C HIS A 100 -1.06 7.30 -5.27
N ARG A 101 -2.01 8.24 -5.42
CA ARG A 101 -1.69 9.61 -5.85
C ARG A 101 -0.77 10.32 -4.86
N ARG A 102 -1.11 10.30 -3.56
CA ARG A 102 -0.31 10.95 -2.53
C ARG A 102 1.10 10.36 -2.46
N ARG A 103 1.20 9.02 -2.51
CA ARG A 103 2.50 8.38 -2.48
C ARG A 103 3.34 8.72 -3.70
N LEU A 104 2.80 8.55 -4.90
CA LEU A 104 3.52 8.83 -6.14
C LEU A 104 3.97 10.29 -6.23
N GLU A 105 3.11 11.22 -5.85
CA GLU A 105 3.43 12.65 -5.83
C GLU A 105 4.58 12.94 -4.85
N THR A 106 4.52 12.39 -3.64
CA THR A 106 5.57 12.61 -2.63
C THR A 106 6.88 11.93 -3.03
N GLU A 107 6.84 10.67 -3.49
CA GLU A 107 8.02 9.95 -3.99
C GLU A 107 8.70 10.70 -5.14
N ALA A 108 7.92 11.17 -6.11
CA ALA A 108 8.43 11.92 -7.25
C ALA A 108 9.03 13.27 -6.80
N ALA A 109 8.38 13.98 -5.89
CA ALA A 109 8.90 15.22 -5.32
C ALA A 109 10.23 15.00 -4.57
N LEU A 110 10.36 13.91 -3.82
CA LEU A 110 11.62 13.51 -3.17
C LEU A 110 12.75 13.24 -4.19
N VAL A 111 12.44 12.53 -5.27
CA VAL A 111 13.40 12.25 -6.36
C VAL A 111 13.84 13.56 -7.03
N LEU A 112 12.90 14.45 -7.33
CA LEU A 112 13.19 15.75 -7.96
C LEU A 112 13.99 16.65 -7.03
N SER A 113 13.61 16.74 -5.77
CA SER A 113 14.34 17.51 -4.75
C SER A 113 15.79 17.07 -4.66
N LYS A 114 16.05 15.77 -4.58
CA LYS A 114 17.40 15.19 -4.58
C LYS A 114 18.17 15.49 -5.87
N LEU A 115 17.51 15.32 -7.03
CA LEU A 115 18.12 15.51 -8.35
C LEU A 115 18.56 16.96 -8.59
N TYR A 116 17.70 17.90 -8.19
CA TYR A 116 17.93 19.34 -8.37
C TYR A 116 18.55 20.03 -7.15
N LYS A 117 18.88 19.26 -6.09
CA LYS A 117 19.44 19.76 -4.82
C LYS A 117 18.59 20.85 -4.18
N MET A 118 17.28 20.63 -4.15
CA MET A 118 16.33 21.57 -3.58
C MET A 118 16.09 21.26 -2.11
N GLU A 119 15.90 22.30 -1.30
CA GLU A 119 15.58 22.19 0.11
C GLU A 119 14.07 21.87 0.30
N TRP A 120 13.65 20.72 -0.19
CA TRP A 120 12.32 20.20 0.11
C TRP A 120 12.47 18.79 0.66
N ALA A 121 11.91 18.56 1.81
CA ALA A 121 11.81 17.24 2.40
C ALA A 121 10.43 17.06 3.02
N GLU A 122 9.87 15.87 2.89
CA GLU A 122 8.74 15.49 3.71
C GLU A 122 9.21 15.44 5.17
N GLN A 123 8.59 16.23 6.03
CA GLN A 123 9.05 16.39 7.41
C GLN A 123 8.56 15.27 8.33
N ASP A 124 7.47 14.62 7.96
CA ASP A 124 6.93 13.49 8.68
C ASP A 124 7.60 12.20 8.20
N PRO A 125 8.37 11.48 9.03
CA PRO A 125 8.99 10.21 8.65
C PRO A 125 7.93 9.14 8.32
N ASP A 126 6.73 9.26 8.87
CA ASP A 126 5.61 8.35 8.67
C ASP A 126 4.62 8.84 7.60
N TRP A 127 5.02 9.79 6.74
CA TRP A 127 4.17 10.41 5.72
C TRP A 127 3.39 9.42 4.85
N VAL A 128 3.87 8.21 4.70
CA VAL A 128 3.25 7.15 3.90
C VAL A 128 2.04 6.50 4.58
N PHE A 129 1.87 6.74 5.88
CA PHE A 129 0.78 6.17 6.67
C PHE A 129 -0.26 7.22 7.07
N SER A 130 -1.45 6.74 7.41
CA SER A 130 -2.51 7.52 8.00
C SER A 130 -3.38 6.65 8.91
N THR A 131 -3.96 7.25 9.95
CA THR A 131 -5.02 6.63 10.76
C THR A 131 -6.43 7.01 10.28
N LEU A 132 -6.52 7.85 9.24
CA LEU A 132 -7.77 8.09 8.52
C LEU A 132 -7.89 7.07 7.39
N PHE A 133 -8.69 6.01 7.58
CA PHE A 133 -8.81 4.90 6.63
C PHE A 133 -9.16 5.36 5.19
N LEU A 134 -9.90 6.46 5.02
CA LEU A 134 -10.26 7.02 3.72
C LEU A 134 -9.03 7.45 2.91
N GLU A 135 -7.95 7.85 3.59
CA GLU A 135 -6.70 8.28 2.94
C GLU A 135 -5.91 7.12 2.29
N ALA A 136 -6.35 5.87 2.48
CA ALA A 136 -5.92 4.76 1.64
C ALA A 136 -6.32 4.92 0.15
N HIS A 137 -7.35 5.72 -0.12
CA HIS A 137 -7.84 5.99 -1.46
C HIS A 137 -7.54 7.43 -1.91
N MET A 138 -7.89 8.40 -1.07
CA MET A 138 -7.81 9.83 -1.38
C MET A 138 -7.60 10.62 -0.08
N GLU A 139 -6.73 11.62 -0.13
CA GLU A 139 -6.51 12.52 1.02
C GLU A 139 -7.80 13.23 1.42
N ALA A 140 -7.95 13.48 2.72
CA ALA A 140 -9.16 14.11 3.26
C ALA A 140 -9.38 15.54 2.75
N ASP A 141 -8.30 16.22 2.35
CA ASP A 141 -8.28 17.58 1.80
C ASP A 141 -8.10 17.61 0.28
N ASP A 142 -8.25 16.48 -0.41
CA ASP A 142 -8.09 16.42 -1.87
C ASP A 142 -9.15 17.30 -2.56
N PRO A 143 -8.73 18.29 -3.39
CA PRO A 143 -9.64 19.22 -4.05
C PRO A 143 -10.57 18.55 -5.06
N ARG A 144 -10.34 17.29 -5.41
CA ARG A 144 -11.21 16.50 -6.31
C ARG A 144 -12.37 15.83 -5.58
N LEU A 145 -12.43 15.92 -4.26
CA LEU A 145 -13.60 15.49 -3.51
C LEU A 145 -14.81 16.34 -3.93
N GLU A 146 -15.84 15.70 -4.49
CA GLU A 146 -17.08 16.37 -4.87
C GLU A 146 -17.77 17.06 -3.69
N THR A 147 -17.64 16.44 -2.51
CA THR A 147 -18.16 16.97 -1.24
C THR A 147 -17.07 16.90 -0.20
N PRO A 148 -16.55 18.04 0.28
CA PRO A 148 -15.58 18.07 1.37
C PRO A 148 -16.14 17.40 2.62
N ILE A 149 -15.29 16.64 3.32
CA ILE A 149 -15.67 16.00 4.57
C ILE A 149 -15.70 17.08 5.66
N PRO A 150 -16.83 17.24 6.39
CA PRO A 150 -16.91 18.24 7.45
C PRO A 150 -15.83 18.04 8.52
N GLU A 151 -15.21 19.13 8.98
CA GLU A 151 -14.09 19.08 9.94
C GLU A 151 -14.45 18.35 11.23
N HIS A 152 -15.69 18.50 11.74
CA HIS A 152 -16.14 17.78 12.94
C HIS A 152 -16.19 16.26 12.72
N VAL A 153 -16.45 15.79 11.50
CA VAL A 153 -16.42 14.36 11.15
C VAL A 153 -14.97 13.88 11.10
N LEU A 154 -14.07 14.63 10.47
CA LEU A 154 -12.64 14.32 10.47
C LEU A 154 -12.06 14.30 11.88
N ALA A 155 -12.44 15.26 12.73
CA ALA A 155 -12.02 15.29 14.13
C ALA A 155 -12.49 14.05 14.91
N LEU A 156 -13.74 13.61 14.68
CA LEU A 156 -14.26 12.38 15.27
C LEU A 156 -13.50 11.14 14.80
N MET A 157 -13.25 11.04 13.50
CA MET A 157 -12.48 9.92 12.93
C MET A 157 -11.04 9.88 13.47
N ARG A 158 -10.40 11.04 13.65
CA ARG A 158 -9.07 11.13 14.24
C ARG A 158 -9.07 10.76 15.73
N ALA A 159 -10.13 11.08 16.46
CA ALA A 159 -10.26 10.74 17.88
C ALA A 159 -10.55 9.25 18.11
N TYR A 160 -11.28 8.60 17.19
CA TYR A 160 -11.70 7.21 17.30
C TYR A 160 -11.44 6.43 16.01
N PRO A 161 -10.17 6.31 15.55
CA PRO A 161 -9.88 5.80 14.22
C PRO A 161 -10.28 4.34 14.04
N GLN A 162 -10.09 3.49 15.04
CA GLN A 162 -10.46 2.07 14.98
C GLN A 162 -11.98 1.89 14.85
N GLN A 163 -12.76 2.67 15.63
CA GLN A 163 -14.21 2.63 15.54
C GLN A 163 -14.70 3.14 14.19
N ALA A 164 -14.12 4.24 13.69
CA ALA A 164 -14.48 4.80 12.39
C ALA A 164 -14.19 3.81 11.25
N MET A 165 -13.05 3.12 11.29
CA MET A 165 -12.71 2.06 10.33
C MET A 165 -13.68 0.88 10.44
N LEU A 166 -13.98 0.40 11.63
CA LEU A 166 -14.92 -0.70 11.86
C LEU A 166 -16.31 -0.37 11.33
N ASP A 167 -16.84 0.82 11.68
CA ASP A 167 -18.14 1.27 11.22
C ASP A 167 -18.19 1.39 9.69
N HIS A 168 -17.12 1.84 9.06
CA HIS A 168 -17.02 1.90 7.61
C HIS A 168 -17.04 0.50 6.98
N LEU A 169 -16.20 -0.42 7.46
CA LEU A 169 -16.03 -1.73 6.85
C LEU A 169 -17.22 -2.68 7.10
N ALA A 170 -17.82 -2.63 8.31
CA ALA A 170 -18.89 -3.53 8.71
C ALA A 170 -20.29 -2.92 8.59
N GLY A 171 -20.43 -1.62 8.80
CA GLY A 171 -21.72 -0.95 9.04
C GLY A 171 -22.31 -0.14 7.89
N GLY A 172 -21.57 0.02 6.77
CA GLY A 172 -22.04 0.85 5.65
C GLY A 172 -23.26 0.30 4.92
N PRO A 173 -24.16 1.17 4.37
CA PRO A 173 -25.27 0.75 3.53
C PRO A 173 -24.81 -0.11 2.34
N ASP A 174 -25.56 -1.16 2.03
CA ASP A 174 -25.18 -2.15 1.01
C ASP A 174 -25.06 -1.57 -0.40
N ASP A 175 -25.86 -0.59 -0.74
CA ASP A 175 -25.81 0.12 -2.03
C ASP A 175 -24.54 0.95 -2.17
N ILE A 176 -24.14 1.69 -1.14
CA ILE A 176 -22.88 2.46 -1.11
C ILE A 176 -21.70 1.51 -1.21
N ARG A 177 -21.71 0.44 -0.41
CA ARG A 177 -20.68 -0.60 -0.44
C ARG A 177 -20.52 -1.21 -1.82
N ARG A 178 -21.61 -1.62 -2.47
CA ARG A 178 -21.60 -2.19 -3.82
C ARG A 178 -21.13 -1.21 -4.88
N ALA A 179 -21.49 0.07 -4.77
CA ALA A 179 -21.01 1.10 -5.67
C ALA A 179 -19.49 1.30 -5.57
N ALA A 180 -18.95 1.32 -4.34
CA ALA A 180 -17.51 1.39 -4.11
C ALA A 180 -16.77 0.18 -4.69
N ILE A 181 -17.30 -1.04 -4.48
CA ILE A 181 -16.77 -2.28 -5.06
C ILE A 181 -16.72 -2.19 -6.58
N SER A 182 -17.84 -1.83 -7.21
CA SER A 182 -17.94 -1.72 -8.68
C SER A 182 -16.95 -0.71 -9.25
N LYS A 183 -16.79 0.45 -8.60
CA LYS A 183 -15.84 1.49 -9.02
C LYS A 183 -14.39 1.00 -8.94
N PHE A 184 -14.04 0.30 -7.87
CA PHE A 184 -12.68 -0.25 -7.71
C PHE A 184 -12.39 -1.35 -8.74
N GLU A 185 -13.33 -2.28 -8.97
CA GLU A 185 -13.21 -3.33 -9.98
C GLU A 185 -13.07 -2.77 -11.39
N ALA A 186 -13.87 -1.78 -11.74
CA ALA A 186 -13.77 -1.11 -13.04
C ALA A 186 -12.38 -0.48 -13.26
N GLY A 187 -11.80 0.13 -12.22
CA GLY A 187 -10.44 0.68 -12.29
C GLY A 187 -9.36 -0.39 -12.47
N CYS A 188 -9.52 -1.54 -11.82
CA CYS A 188 -8.61 -2.68 -12.00
C CYS A 188 -8.76 -3.32 -13.39
N ASP A 189 -10.00 -3.45 -13.89
CA ASP A 189 -10.25 -4.00 -15.22
C ASP A 189 -9.71 -3.09 -16.33
N ALA A 190 -9.87 -1.79 -16.22
CA ALA A 190 -9.28 -0.83 -17.15
C ALA A 190 -7.75 -0.99 -17.22
N LEU A 191 -7.06 -1.08 -16.08
CA LEU A 191 -5.62 -1.32 -16.04
C LEU A 191 -5.24 -2.66 -16.69
N ARG A 192 -6.02 -3.71 -16.43
CA ARG A 192 -5.82 -5.03 -17.07
C ARG A 192 -5.92 -4.94 -18.59
N VAL A 193 -6.96 -4.27 -19.10
CA VAL A 193 -7.17 -4.08 -20.54
C VAL A 193 -5.98 -3.35 -21.16
N ASP A 194 -5.49 -2.30 -20.51
CA ASP A 194 -4.34 -1.53 -20.99
C ASP A 194 -3.06 -2.37 -21.05
N ILE A 195 -2.77 -3.15 -20.00
CA ILE A 195 -1.58 -4.01 -19.97
C ILE A 195 -1.69 -5.12 -21.02
N GLU A 196 -2.85 -5.76 -21.20
CA GLU A 196 -3.04 -6.77 -22.25
C GLU A 196 -2.90 -6.17 -23.66
N ALA A 197 -3.45 -4.99 -23.91
CA ALA A 197 -3.29 -4.29 -25.18
C ALA A 197 -1.81 -3.96 -25.46
N ARG A 198 -1.06 -3.57 -24.45
CA ARG A 198 0.39 -3.34 -24.55
C ARG A 198 1.16 -4.63 -24.84
N ARG A 199 0.83 -5.72 -24.14
CA ARG A 199 1.42 -7.05 -24.36
C ARG A 199 1.27 -7.50 -25.81
N ILE A 200 0.06 -7.38 -26.39
CA ILE A 200 -0.23 -7.74 -27.79
C ILE A 200 0.54 -6.82 -28.75
N ARG A 201 0.49 -5.50 -28.51
CA ARG A 201 1.14 -4.50 -29.38
C ARG A 201 2.65 -4.67 -29.48
N HIS A 202 3.28 -5.14 -28.41
CA HIS A 202 4.74 -5.27 -28.29
C HIS A 202 5.19 -6.72 -28.22
N GLU A 203 4.37 -7.64 -28.76
CA GLU A 203 4.74 -9.04 -28.93
C GLU A 203 5.99 -9.15 -29.83
N GLY A 204 6.96 -9.94 -29.40
CA GLY A 204 8.24 -10.10 -30.12
C GLY A 204 9.32 -9.07 -29.78
N GLU A 205 8.99 -7.96 -29.08
CA GLU A 205 9.99 -7.02 -28.63
C GLU A 205 10.83 -7.60 -27.48
N SER A 206 12.11 -7.21 -27.44
CA SER A 206 13.00 -7.61 -26.35
C SER A 206 12.54 -7.01 -25.02
N GLU A 207 12.86 -7.67 -23.87
CA GLU A 207 12.55 -7.15 -22.53
C GLU A 207 13.12 -5.73 -22.33
N SER A 208 14.32 -5.46 -22.84
CA SER A 208 14.94 -4.13 -22.79
C SER A 208 14.11 -3.08 -23.54
N MET A 209 13.57 -3.41 -24.71
CA MET A 209 12.72 -2.49 -25.47
C MET A 209 11.39 -2.28 -24.76
N ARG A 210 10.72 -3.35 -24.30
CA ARG A 210 9.49 -3.25 -23.52
C ARG A 210 9.67 -2.40 -22.27
N ARG A 211 10.80 -2.55 -21.54
CA ARG A 211 11.13 -1.72 -20.37
C ARG A 211 11.23 -0.23 -20.71
N LYS A 212 11.78 0.14 -21.86
CA LYS A 212 11.83 1.53 -22.35
C LYS A 212 10.42 2.05 -22.68
N ILE A 213 9.63 1.25 -23.40
CA ILE A 213 8.24 1.59 -23.75
C ILE A 213 7.41 1.82 -22.48
N TYR A 214 7.47 0.90 -21.51
CA TYR A 214 6.78 1.06 -20.22
C TYR A 214 7.21 2.32 -19.49
N SER A 215 8.49 2.64 -19.51
CA SER A 215 8.99 3.87 -18.88
C SER A 215 8.36 5.13 -19.45
N VAL A 216 8.13 5.17 -20.76
CA VAL A 216 7.45 6.29 -21.43
C VAL A 216 5.97 6.32 -21.08
N LEU A 217 5.31 5.16 -21.17
CA LEU A 217 3.87 5.06 -20.91
C LEU A 217 3.52 5.44 -19.45
N LEU A 218 4.29 4.98 -18.47
CA LEU A 218 4.08 5.35 -17.07
C LEU A 218 4.19 6.87 -16.85
N VAL A 219 5.11 7.55 -17.54
CA VAL A 219 5.21 9.02 -17.45
C VAL A 219 3.98 9.69 -18.05
N LEU A 220 3.48 9.18 -19.18
CA LEU A 220 2.29 9.73 -19.83
C LEU A 220 1.03 9.48 -18.99
N ASP A 221 0.88 8.26 -18.47
CA ASP A 221 -0.28 7.85 -17.67
C ASP A 221 -0.35 8.60 -16.31
N GLN A 222 0.80 8.99 -15.76
CA GLN A 222 0.90 9.66 -14.44
C GLN A 222 1.31 11.13 -14.56
N GLN A 223 1.21 11.72 -15.75
CA GLN A 223 1.74 13.06 -16.03
C GLN A 223 1.19 14.12 -15.08
N ASP A 224 -0.11 14.09 -14.76
CA ASP A 224 -0.75 15.05 -13.87
C ASP A 224 -0.18 14.99 -12.44
N ILE A 225 0.12 13.80 -11.95
CA ILE A 225 0.73 13.59 -10.62
C ILE A 225 2.19 14.06 -10.63
N LEU A 226 2.92 13.75 -11.71
CA LEU A 226 4.32 14.16 -11.84
C LEU A 226 4.47 15.68 -12.00
N ILE A 227 3.51 16.34 -12.65
CA ILE A 227 3.44 17.81 -12.69
C ILE A 227 3.19 18.37 -11.29
N ALA A 228 2.21 17.83 -10.55
CA ALA A 228 1.94 18.25 -9.18
C ALA A 228 3.17 18.06 -8.27
N ALA A 229 3.90 16.97 -8.43
CA ALA A 229 5.14 16.73 -7.71
C ALA A 229 6.24 17.76 -8.04
N ALA A 230 6.36 18.14 -9.32
CA ALA A 230 7.31 19.18 -9.74
C ALA A 230 6.92 20.57 -9.17
N ASP A 231 5.63 20.90 -9.19
CA ASP A 231 5.11 22.16 -8.65
C ASP A 231 5.36 22.26 -7.13
N ARG A 232 5.21 21.14 -6.39
CA ARG A 232 5.51 21.08 -4.94
C ARG A 232 6.94 21.46 -4.60
N VAL A 233 7.88 21.15 -5.48
CA VAL A 233 9.31 21.52 -5.31
C VAL A 233 9.70 22.78 -6.07
N GLY A 234 8.71 23.52 -6.62
CA GLY A 234 8.95 24.77 -7.34
C GLY A 234 9.69 24.59 -8.67
N LEU A 235 9.57 23.40 -9.30
CA LEU A 235 10.19 23.12 -10.60
C LEU A 235 9.16 23.19 -11.73
N PRO A 236 9.33 24.11 -12.70
CA PRO A 236 8.52 24.10 -13.90
C PRO A 236 8.65 22.76 -14.65
N TRP A 237 7.54 22.15 -15.05
CA TRP A 237 7.51 20.88 -15.78
C TRP A 237 8.42 20.86 -17.00
N GLU A 238 8.54 21.99 -17.70
CA GLU A 238 9.38 22.13 -18.90
C GLU A 238 10.86 21.85 -18.61
N ARG A 239 11.35 22.19 -17.42
CA ARG A 239 12.75 21.91 -17.01
C ARG A 239 13.06 20.41 -16.89
N LEU A 240 12.05 19.57 -16.69
CA LEU A 240 12.23 18.11 -16.61
C LEU A 240 12.52 17.52 -18.00
N LYS A 241 12.19 18.24 -19.07
CA LYS A 241 12.47 17.84 -20.46
C LYS A 241 13.89 18.19 -20.90
N ASP A 242 14.57 19.05 -20.16
CA ASP A 242 15.96 19.44 -20.45
C ASP A 242 16.93 18.26 -20.38
N ASN A 243 18.09 18.39 -20.97
CA ASN A 243 19.13 17.38 -21.00
C ASN A 243 18.63 16.01 -21.53
N ASN A 244 17.90 16.05 -22.64
CA ASN A 244 17.29 14.87 -23.28
C ASN A 244 16.37 14.08 -22.35
N GLY A 245 15.66 14.77 -21.44
CA GLY A 245 14.73 14.17 -20.49
C GLY A 245 15.40 13.29 -19.42
N SER A 246 16.60 13.67 -18.99
CA SER A 246 17.35 12.93 -17.96
C SER A 246 16.58 12.86 -16.63
N ALA A 247 15.87 13.94 -16.25
CA ALA A 247 15.05 13.99 -15.05
C ALA A 247 13.85 13.02 -15.14
N ILE A 248 13.19 12.97 -16.30
CA ILE A 248 12.08 12.05 -16.52
C ILE A 248 12.56 10.59 -16.41
N ARG A 249 13.73 10.26 -16.96
CA ARG A 249 14.30 8.92 -16.81
C ARG A 249 14.69 8.62 -15.35
N ALA A 250 15.17 9.60 -14.61
CA ALA A 250 15.44 9.45 -13.19
C ALA A 250 14.14 9.19 -12.39
N LEU A 251 13.07 9.94 -12.66
CA LEU A 251 11.76 9.71 -12.04
C LEU A 251 11.31 8.25 -12.21
N VAL A 252 11.28 7.72 -13.42
CA VAL A 252 10.83 6.33 -13.67
C VAL A 252 11.75 5.28 -13.04
N ARG A 253 13.02 5.59 -12.87
CA ARG A 253 14.01 4.65 -12.31
C ARG A 253 14.06 4.67 -10.79
N GLU A 254 13.81 5.84 -10.19
CA GLU A 254 14.08 6.09 -8.77
C GLU A 254 12.82 6.30 -7.93
N THR A 255 11.66 6.62 -8.56
CA THR A 255 10.36 6.66 -7.88
C THR A 255 9.91 5.22 -7.61
N PRO A 256 9.81 4.80 -6.34
CA PRO A 256 9.55 3.40 -5.97
C PRO A 256 8.28 2.83 -6.61
N THR A 257 7.17 3.54 -6.54
CA THR A 257 5.89 3.11 -7.14
C THR A 257 6.04 2.85 -8.64
N LEU A 258 6.61 3.78 -9.43
CA LEU A 258 6.77 3.61 -10.89
C LEU A 258 7.73 2.47 -11.24
N LEU A 259 8.78 2.32 -10.46
CA LEU A 259 9.73 1.24 -10.65
C LEU A 259 9.07 -0.12 -10.48
N ILE A 260 8.34 -0.33 -9.37
CA ILE A 260 7.71 -1.60 -9.04
C ILE A 260 6.62 -1.94 -10.06
N GLU A 261 5.76 -0.98 -10.40
CA GLU A 261 4.72 -1.14 -11.42
C GLU A 261 5.32 -1.61 -12.75
N ARG A 262 6.40 -0.98 -13.20
CA ARG A 262 7.10 -1.37 -14.42
C ARG A 262 7.66 -2.79 -14.35
N GLU A 263 8.42 -3.09 -13.31
CA GLU A 263 9.11 -4.38 -13.23
C GLU A 263 8.13 -5.56 -13.06
N ILE A 264 7.08 -5.40 -12.27
CA ILE A 264 6.06 -6.44 -12.12
C ILE A 264 5.21 -6.58 -13.38
N ALA A 265 4.80 -5.46 -14.02
CA ALA A 265 4.05 -5.52 -15.28
C ALA A 265 4.83 -6.28 -16.37
N LEU A 266 6.14 -6.03 -16.50
CA LEU A 266 7.00 -6.76 -17.45
C LEU A 266 7.04 -8.26 -17.17
N LYS A 267 7.04 -8.66 -15.88
CA LYS A 267 7.01 -10.08 -15.51
C LYS A 267 5.62 -10.71 -15.74
N LEU A 268 4.54 -9.96 -15.51
CA LEU A 268 3.17 -10.40 -15.81
C LEU A 268 2.99 -10.63 -17.32
N GLU A 269 3.46 -9.71 -18.15
CA GLU A 269 3.39 -9.84 -19.62
C GLU A 269 4.20 -11.01 -20.17
N ALA A 270 5.29 -11.38 -19.50
CA ALA A 270 6.11 -12.52 -19.90
C ALA A 270 5.46 -13.88 -19.61
N GLN A 271 4.38 -13.92 -18.82
CA GLN A 271 3.65 -15.16 -18.54
C GLN A 271 2.78 -15.58 -19.72
N ALA A 272 2.69 -16.88 -19.99
CA ALA A 272 1.86 -17.41 -21.09
C ALA A 272 0.35 -17.34 -20.80
N ARG A 273 -0.06 -17.14 -19.54
CA ARG A 273 -1.47 -17.08 -19.14
C ARG A 273 -2.09 -15.70 -19.38
N PRO A 274 -3.43 -15.61 -19.47
CA PRO A 274 -4.13 -14.32 -19.44
C PRO A 274 -3.86 -13.56 -18.15
N ILE A 275 -3.86 -12.24 -18.24
CA ILE A 275 -3.80 -11.35 -17.06
C ILE A 275 -5.22 -11.21 -16.49
N HIS A 276 -5.38 -11.39 -15.20
CA HIS A 276 -6.67 -11.31 -14.50
C HIS A 276 -6.80 -9.98 -13.73
N VAL A 277 -8.04 -9.60 -13.40
CA VAL A 277 -8.32 -8.40 -12.59
C VAL A 277 -7.63 -8.50 -11.22
N ASN A 278 -7.53 -9.70 -10.65
CA ASN A 278 -6.82 -9.93 -9.39
C ASN A 278 -5.34 -9.55 -9.50
N ASP A 279 -4.69 -9.85 -10.65
CA ASP A 279 -3.29 -9.46 -10.86
C ASP A 279 -3.09 -7.93 -10.75
N MET A 280 -4.10 -7.14 -11.12
CA MET A 280 -4.04 -5.69 -11.01
C MET A 280 -4.17 -5.19 -9.57
N ARG A 281 -4.96 -5.89 -8.76
CA ARG A 281 -5.03 -5.60 -7.32
C ARG A 281 -3.70 -5.88 -6.64
N ASP A 282 -3.13 -7.04 -6.93
CA ASP A 282 -1.85 -7.45 -6.37
C ASP A 282 -0.71 -6.55 -6.85
N LEU A 283 -0.71 -6.13 -8.12
CA LEU A 283 0.23 -5.14 -8.64
C LEU A 283 0.17 -3.83 -7.83
N ARG A 284 -1.04 -3.31 -7.59
CA ARG A 284 -1.25 -2.10 -6.79
C ARG A 284 -0.83 -2.29 -5.35
N ASN A 285 -1.12 -3.46 -4.75
CA ASN A 285 -0.68 -3.78 -3.41
C ASN A 285 0.85 -3.79 -3.31
N PHE A 286 1.51 -4.53 -4.19
CA PHE A 286 2.97 -4.63 -4.16
C PHE A 286 3.65 -3.28 -4.42
N SER A 287 3.12 -2.44 -5.34
CA SER A 287 3.63 -1.08 -5.54
C SER A 287 3.40 -0.15 -4.33
N THR A 288 2.42 -0.51 -3.47
CA THR A 288 2.16 0.22 -2.23
C THR A 288 3.10 -0.19 -1.12
N VAL A 289 3.30 -1.49 -0.92
CA VAL A 289 3.89 -2.01 0.32
C VAL A 289 5.39 -2.26 0.23
N LEU A 290 5.89 -2.73 -0.92
CA LEU A 290 7.31 -3.10 -1.06
C LEU A 290 8.31 -1.99 -0.70
N PRO A 291 8.06 -0.70 -0.98
CA PRO A 291 9.04 0.34 -0.63
C PRO A 291 9.12 0.63 0.87
N TYR A 292 8.13 0.21 1.65
CA TYR A 292 7.93 0.72 3.01
C TYR A 292 7.77 -0.37 4.07
N ALA A 293 7.49 -1.61 3.67
CA ALA A 293 7.38 -2.72 4.59
C ALA A 293 8.76 -3.38 4.83
N ASP A 294 9.00 -3.83 6.06
CA ASP A 294 10.13 -4.69 6.38
C ASP A 294 9.85 -6.15 5.98
N ILE A 295 8.57 -6.56 6.09
CA ILE A 295 8.12 -7.93 5.76
C ILE A 295 6.79 -7.84 5.01
N VAL A 296 6.67 -8.58 3.92
CA VAL A 296 5.43 -8.77 3.16
C VAL A 296 5.06 -10.24 3.19
N VAL A 297 3.87 -10.57 3.73
CA VAL A 297 3.32 -11.92 3.74
C VAL A 297 2.15 -11.98 2.76
N ALA A 298 2.37 -12.54 1.58
CA ALA A 298 1.40 -12.56 0.48
C ALA A 298 1.34 -13.90 -0.24
N GLU A 299 0.48 -14.01 -1.26
CA GLU A 299 0.36 -15.22 -2.05
C GLU A 299 1.62 -15.50 -2.89
N ASN A 300 1.84 -16.78 -3.17
CA ASN A 300 3.03 -17.27 -3.89
C ASN A 300 3.29 -16.59 -5.23
N GLN A 301 2.24 -16.31 -6.00
CA GLN A 301 2.38 -15.79 -7.35
C GLN A 301 3.11 -14.44 -7.37
N PHE A 302 2.58 -13.42 -6.69
CA PHE A 302 3.16 -12.09 -6.69
C PHE A 302 4.46 -12.01 -5.90
N THR A 303 4.58 -12.77 -4.81
CA THR A 303 5.84 -12.94 -4.09
C THR A 303 6.95 -13.46 -5.00
N ASN A 304 6.64 -14.43 -5.87
CA ASN A 304 7.61 -14.94 -6.84
C ASN A 304 7.93 -13.93 -7.95
N LEU A 305 6.94 -13.17 -8.44
CA LEU A 305 7.20 -12.09 -9.41
C LEU A 305 8.13 -11.02 -8.83
N ALA A 306 7.89 -10.60 -7.59
CA ALA A 306 8.74 -9.65 -6.89
C ALA A 306 10.18 -10.18 -6.69
N ARG A 307 10.32 -11.46 -6.31
CA ARG A 307 11.65 -12.13 -6.21
C ARG A 307 12.35 -12.18 -7.56
N GLN A 308 11.66 -12.60 -8.63
CA GLN A 308 12.22 -12.64 -10.00
C GLN A 308 12.62 -11.26 -10.53
N ALA A 309 11.96 -10.20 -10.07
CA ALA A 309 12.30 -8.83 -10.40
C ALA A 309 13.39 -8.24 -9.49
N GLY A 310 13.89 -8.99 -8.48
CA GLY A 310 14.91 -8.53 -7.54
C GLY A 310 14.43 -7.42 -6.60
N LEU A 311 13.10 -7.29 -6.42
CA LEU A 311 12.52 -6.19 -5.64
C LEU A 311 12.72 -6.37 -4.13
N GLY A 312 12.73 -7.63 -3.63
CA GLY A 312 13.03 -7.93 -2.24
C GLY A 312 14.39 -7.38 -1.82
N ASP A 313 15.44 -7.73 -2.56
CA ASP A 313 16.81 -7.26 -2.29
C ASP A 313 16.94 -5.74 -2.48
N ARG A 314 16.28 -5.20 -3.50
CA ARG A 314 16.35 -3.77 -3.83
C ARG A 314 15.78 -2.87 -2.73
N PHE A 315 14.71 -3.29 -2.09
CA PHE A 315 14.04 -2.53 -1.03
C PHE A 315 14.36 -3.04 0.38
N GLY A 316 15.13 -4.13 0.49
CA GLY A 316 15.48 -4.72 1.78
C GLY A 316 14.28 -5.37 2.49
N VAL A 317 13.25 -5.83 1.73
CA VAL A 317 12.01 -6.38 2.27
C VAL A 317 12.04 -7.91 2.29
N GLY A 318 11.68 -8.49 3.43
CA GLY A 318 11.43 -9.92 3.57
C GLY A 318 10.14 -10.30 2.84
N LEU A 319 10.22 -11.29 1.94
CA LEU A 319 9.08 -11.77 1.17
C LEU A 319 8.68 -13.17 1.63
N GLU A 320 7.54 -13.28 2.31
CA GLU A 320 7.04 -14.49 2.90
C GLU A 320 5.70 -14.93 2.28
N THR A 321 5.41 -16.21 2.35
CA THR A 321 4.14 -16.78 1.86
C THR A 321 3.35 -17.49 2.93
N ASP A 322 4.02 -17.88 4.02
CA ASP A 322 3.41 -18.46 5.19
C ASP A 322 3.37 -17.45 6.34
N LEU A 323 2.18 -17.20 6.85
CA LEU A 323 1.95 -16.29 7.97
C LEU A 323 2.68 -16.73 9.25
N ARG A 324 2.86 -18.05 9.44
CA ARG A 324 3.51 -18.63 10.62
C ARG A 324 5.03 -18.39 10.66
N SER A 325 5.64 -18.08 9.51
CA SER A 325 7.06 -17.70 9.47
C SER A 325 7.36 -16.47 10.35
N LEU A 326 6.37 -15.62 10.60
CA LEU A 326 6.51 -14.44 11.43
C LEU A 326 6.95 -14.75 12.87
N ILE A 327 6.56 -15.90 13.44
CA ILE A 327 6.97 -16.30 14.80
C ILE A 327 8.51 -16.43 14.91
N SER A 328 9.16 -16.84 13.83
CA SER A 328 10.61 -17.01 13.80
C SER A 328 11.39 -15.77 13.35
N ILE A 329 10.72 -14.83 12.67
CA ILE A 329 11.35 -13.65 12.06
C ILE A 329 11.26 -12.42 12.97
N LEU A 330 10.18 -12.33 13.77
CA LEU A 330 9.88 -11.23 14.69
C LEU A 330 10.31 -11.51 16.12
#